data_bf4f9e5496ddf2f40b21e87d3cc7a767
#
_entry.id   bf4f9e5496ddf2f40b21e87d3cc7a767
#
_cell.length_a   1.000
_cell.length_b   1.000
_cell.length_c   1.000
_cell.angle_alpha   90.00
_cell.angle_beta   90.00
_cell.angle_gamma   90.00
#
_symmetry.space_group_name_H-M   'P 1'
#
loop_
_entity.id
_entity.type
_entity.pdbx_description
1 polymer ?
#
loop_
_entity_poly.entity_id
_entity_poly.type
_entity_poly.pdbx_seq_one_letter_code
_entity_poly.pdbx_strand_id
1 'polypeptide(L)'
;MVRKKIGIFQRFLAAVGKRLQWWHAEKMDLYVLALMARETVIKYRELLNGNLQEAITTLKEQFASSARTYLQTFMSQLKLLVSQDLKDIGFMSEVSLYSILGPDYRKFFSNTKYVPADDPNNAEKLHKLITIVPKCVMCSVIGDLKVEEYKDTEYGSIISYALASLLELIFEYIGKPYRIELKETRCFMRGSPHGEVVMFLHEKKE
;
A
#
# COMPACT_ATOMS: atom_id res chain seq x y z
N MET A 1 -15.62 7.95 -18.76
CA MET A 1 -15.90 9.15 -17.94
C MET A 1 -15.76 8.75 -16.48
N VAL A 2 -14.80 9.30 -15.75
CA VAL A 2 -14.59 9.03 -14.32
C VAL A 2 -15.67 9.74 -13.50
N ARG A 3 -16.17 9.10 -12.46
CA ARG A 3 -17.27 9.62 -11.64
C ARG A 3 -16.78 10.64 -10.62
N LYS A 4 -17.62 11.64 -10.33
CA LYS A 4 -17.30 12.65 -9.29
C LYS A 4 -17.33 12.05 -7.88
N LYS A 5 -18.18 11.05 -7.60
CA LYS A 5 -18.33 10.43 -6.26
C LYS A 5 -18.88 9.00 -6.37
N ILE A 6 -18.53 8.13 -5.42
CA ILE A 6 -19.05 6.77 -5.29
C ILE A 6 -20.37 6.80 -4.50
N GLY A 7 -21.47 6.44 -5.15
CA GLY A 7 -22.79 6.33 -4.51
C GLY A 7 -23.03 4.98 -3.84
N ILE A 8 -24.18 4.83 -3.16
CA ILE A 8 -24.56 3.59 -2.45
C ILE A 8 -24.62 2.38 -3.37
N PHE A 9 -25.18 2.55 -4.57
CA PHE A 9 -25.27 1.47 -5.56
C PHE A 9 -23.88 0.96 -6.01
N GLN A 10 -22.92 1.87 -6.23
CA GLN A 10 -21.56 1.49 -6.59
C GLN A 10 -20.85 0.78 -5.41
N ARG A 11 -21.10 1.19 -4.18
CA ARG A 11 -20.57 0.49 -2.98
C ARG A 11 -21.12 -0.94 -2.91
N PHE A 12 -22.38 -1.15 -3.23
CA PHE A 12 -22.97 -2.48 -3.33
C PHE A 12 -22.35 -3.29 -4.46
N LEU A 13 -22.23 -2.73 -5.68
CA LEU A 13 -21.58 -3.41 -6.81
C LEU A 13 -20.11 -3.75 -6.49
N ALA A 14 -19.39 -2.85 -5.82
CA ALA A 14 -18.02 -3.11 -5.39
C ALA A 14 -17.95 -4.26 -4.36
N ALA A 15 -18.91 -4.34 -3.43
CA ALA A 15 -18.97 -5.40 -2.44
C ALA A 15 -19.20 -6.79 -3.06
N VAL A 16 -19.95 -6.86 -4.15
CA VAL A 16 -20.15 -8.09 -4.93
C VAL A 16 -18.95 -8.35 -5.85
N GLY A 17 -18.54 -7.32 -6.60
CA GLY A 17 -17.49 -7.42 -7.61
C GLY A 17 -16.14 -7.84 -7.04
N LYS A 18 -15.74 -7.30 -5.87
CA LYS A 18 -14.49 -7.70 -5.20
C LYS A 18 -14.46 -9.19 -4.81
N ARG A 19 -15.63 -9.78 -4.47
CA ARG A 19 -15.73 -11.22 -4.16
C ARG A 19 -15.61 -12.08 -5.42
N LEU A 20 -16.27 -11.67 -6.49
CA LEU A 20 -16.18 -12.36 -7.78
C LEU A 20 -14.75 -12.29 -8.33
N GLN A 21 -14.12 -11.12 -8.27
CA GLN A 21 -12.73 -10.94 -8.68
C GLN A 21 -11.79 -11.81 -7.84
N TRP A 22 -11.98 -11.87 -6.52
CA TRP A 22 -11.19 -12.73 -5.65
C TRP A 22 -11.32 -14.21 -6.00
N TRP A 23 -12.50 -14.68 -6.42
CA TRP A 23 -12.69 -16.07 -6.82
C TRP A 23 -11.96 -16.43 -8.11
N HIS A 24 -11.80 -15.48 -9.03
CA HIS A 24 -11.18 -15.70 -10.34
C HIS A 24 -9.71 -15.26 -10.39
N ALA A 25 -9.24 -14.47 -9.42
CA ALA A 25 -7.86 -14.01 -9.39
C ALA A 25 -6.90 -15.13 -8.95
N GLU A 26 -5.72 -15.14 -9.54
CA GLU A 26 -4.59 -15.91 -9.02
C GLU A 26 -4.23 -15.37 -7.64
N LYS A 27 -4.06 -16.27 -6.67
CA LYS A 27 -3.86 -15.91 -5.26
C LYS A 27 -2.39 -15.97 -4.92
N MET A 28 -1.91 -14.93 -4.27
CA MET A 28 -0.57 -14.88 -3.72
C MET A 28 -0.63 -14.98 -2.19
N ASP A 29 0.13 -15.90 -1.63
CA ASP A 29 0.32 -15.95 -0.18
C ASP A 29 1.26 -14.84 0.25
N LEU A 30 0.80 -14.00 1.18
CA LEU A 30 1.54 -12.83 1.63
C LEU A 30 2.80 -13.21 2.42
N TYR A 31 2.79 -14.35 3.11
CA TYR A 31 3.97 -14.86 3.80
C TYR A 31 5.03 -15.34 2.81
N VAL A 32 4.61 -16.04 1.74
CA VAL A 32 5.54 -16.47 0.68
C VAL A 32 6.15 -15.24 0.02
N LEU A 33 5.34 -14.22 -0.30
CA LEU A 33 5.83 -12.96 -0.84
C LEU A 33 6.84 -12.27 0.09
N ALA A 34 6.55 -12.24 1.39
CA ALA A 34 7.44 -11.64 2.39
C ALA A 34 8.74 -12.42 2.55
N LEU A 35 8.71 -13.76 2.52
CA LEU A 35 9.91 -14.59 2.53
C LEU A 35 10.76 -14.34 1.28
N MET A 36 10.16 -14.28 0.10
CA MET A 36 10.88 -13.94 -1.14
C MET A 36 11.50 -12.54 -1.04
N ALA A 37 10.76 -11.55 -0.52
CA ALA A 37 11.27 -10.20 -0.30
C ALA A 37 12.46 -10.19 0.68
N ARG A 38 12.38 -10.95 1.78
CA ARG A 38 13.47 -11.12 2.74
C ARG A 38 14.73 -11.65 2.06
N GLU A 39 14.61 -12.77 1.35
CA GLU A 39 15.76 -13.37 0.66
C GLU A 39 16.34 -12.43 -0.41
N THR A 40 15.48 -11.68 -1.09
CA THR A 40 15.92 -10.68 -2.08
C THR A 40 16.70 -9.54 -1.42
N VAL A 41 16.25 -9.04 -0.26
CA VAL A 41 16.99 -8.02 0.50
C VAL A 41 18.38 -8.54 0.90
N ILE A 42 18.47 -9.80 1.37
CA ILE A 42 19.75 -10.41 1.73
C ILE A 42 20.69 -10.44 0.52
N LYS A 43 20.19 -10.91 -0.62
CA LYS A 43 20.99 -11.00 -1.85
C LYS A 43 21.38 -9.63 -2.40
N TYR A 44 20.51 -8.65 -2.37
CA TYR A 44 20.86 -7.28 -2.76
C TYR A 44 21.89 -6.67 -1.81
N ARG A 45 21.77 -6.91 -0.51
CA ARG A 45 22.78 -6.46 0.46
C ARG A 45 24.16 -7.04 0.13
N GLU A 46 24.27 -8.33 -0.21
CA GLU A 46 25.52 -8.95 -0.66
C GLU A 46 26.07 -8.26 -1.92
N LEU A 47 25.23 -8.04 -2.93
CA LEU A 47 25.62 -7.39 -4.20
C LEU A 47 26.01 -5.92 -4.04
N LEU A 48 25.43 -5.23 -3.07
CA LEU A 48 25.64 -3.81 -2.77
C LEU A 48 26.69 -3.59 -1.65
N ASN A 49 27.64 -4.51 -1.51
CA ASN A 49 28.77 -4.41 -0.54
C ASN A 49 28.30 -4.20 0.92
N GLY A 50 27.19 -4.82 1.30
CA GLY A 50 26.65 -4.75 2.66
C GLY A 50 25.69 -3.61 2.93
N ASN A 51 25.41 -2.75 1.94
CA ASN A 51 24.52 -1.60 2.08
C ASN A 51 23.05 -2.04 2.19
N LEU A 52 22.57 -2.23 3.42
CA LEU A 52 21.20 -2.67 3.71
C LEU A 52 20.14 -1.65 3.27
N GLN A 53 20.39 -0.34 3.48
CA GLN A 53 19.42 0.69 3.13
C GLN A 53 19.19 0.76 1.61
N GLU A 54 20.24 0.66 0.83
CA GLU A 54 20.15 0.64 -0.62
C GLU A 54 19.45 -0.64 -1.13
N ALA A 55 19.74 -1.80 -0.52
CA ALA A 55 19.07 -3.05 -0.84
C ALA A 55 17.54 -2.96 -0.61
N ILE A 56 17.11 -2.39 0.52
CA ILE A 56 15.71 -2.17 0.83
C ILE A 56 15.07 -1.19 -0.15
N THR A 57 15.74 -0.08 -0.46
CA THR A 57 15.25 0.93 -1.39
C THR A 57 15.06 0.34 -2.79
N THR A 58 16.04 -0.40 -3.29
CA THR A 58 15.95 -1.09 -4.60
C THR A 58 14.76 -2.04 -4.65
N LEU A 59 14.55 -2.82 -3.59
CA LEU A 59 13.42 -3.75 -3.55
C LEU A 59 12.07 -3.02 -3.49
N LYS A 60 11.96 -1.92 -2.73
CA LYS A 60 10.74 -1.08 -2.71
C LYS A 60 10.38 -0.56 -4.10
N GLU A 61 11.35 -0.05 -4.84
CA GLU A 61 11.16 0.45 -6.20
C GLU A 61 10.71 -0.66 -7.15
N GLN A 62 11.26 -1.87 -7.02
CA GLN A 62 10.83 -3.02 -7.81
C GLN A 62 9.41 -3.44 -7.48
N PHE A 63 9.04 -3.49 -6.20
CA PHE A 63 7.66 -3.79 -5.79
C PHE A 63 6.68 -2.74 -6.32
N ALA A 64 7.03 -1.46 -6.21
CA ALA A 64 6.23 -0.36 -6.74
C ALA A 64 6.03 -0.46 -8.26
N SER A 65 7.11 -0.71 -9.00
CA SER A 65 7.08 -0.86 -10.46
C SER A 65 6.26 -2.08 -10.89
N SER A 66 6.48 -3.24 -10.26
CA SER A 66 5.76 -4.48 -10.56
C SER A 66 4.26 -4.35 -10.27
N ALA A 67 3.91 -3.76 -9.12
CA ALA A 67 2.52 -3.51 -8.76
C ALA A 67 1.83 -2.58 -9.76
N ARG A 68 2.52 -1.53 -10.21
CA ARG A 68 2.01 -0.60 -11.22
C ARG A 68 1.74 -1.31 -12.56
N THR A 69 2.68 -2.13 -13.03
CA THR A 69 2.52 -2.91 -14.26
C THR A 69 1.34 -3.87 -14.15
N TYR A 70 1.23 -4.57 -13.03
CA TYR A 70 0.11 -5.49 -12.78
C TYR A 70 -1.23 -4.75 -12.80
N LEU A 71 -1.36 -3.63 -12.10
CA LEU A 71 -2.63 -2.90 -12.03
C LEU A 71 -3.04 -2.30 -13.38
N GLN A 72 -2.09 -1.89 -14.22
CA GLN A 72 -2.40 -1.38 -15.56
C GLN A 72 -3.25 -2.36 -16.37
N THR A 73 -3.02 -3.67 -16.21
CA THR A 73 -3.81 -4.71 -16.89
C THR A 73 -5.27 -4.75 -16.44
N PHE A 74 -5.57 -4.28 -15.22
CA PHE A 74 -6.91 -4.30 -14.60
C PHE A 74 -7.61 -2.94 -14.57
N MET A 75 -6.93 -1.85 -14.97
CA MET A 75 -7.50 -0.49 -14.87
C MET A 75 -8.85 -0.34 -15.58
N SER A 76 -9.05 -1.03 -16.69
CA SER A 76 -10.33 -1.00 -17.42
C SER A 76 -11.50 -1.55 -16.58
N GLN A 77 -11.24 -2.54 -15.74
CA GLN A 77 -12.22 -3.16 -14.84
C GLN A 77 -12.51 -2.29 -13.62
N LEU A 78 -11.54 -1.50 -13.18
CA LEU A 78 -11.66 -0.63 -12.02
C LEU A 78 -12.45 0.67 -12.29
N LYS A 79 -12.74 0.99 -13.57
CA LYS A 79 -13.47 2.22 -13.96
C LYS A 79 -14.74 2.51 -13.15
N LEU A 80 -15.45 1.47 -12.76
CA LEU A 80 -16.71 1.60 -12.00
C LEU A 80 -16.49 1.88 -10.51
N LEU A 81 -15.28 1.62 -10.02
CA LEU A 81 -14.92 1.67 -8.59
C LEU A 81 -14.06 2.88 -8.22
N VAL A 82 -13.61 3.66 -9.22
CA VAL A 82 -12.79 4.85 -8.98
C VAL A 82 -13.64 6.13 -8.99
N SER A 83 -13.29 7.06 -8.10
CA SER A 83 -13.94 8.35 -7.88
C SER A 83 -12.93 9.47 -7.89
N GLN A 84 -13.36 10.68 -8.26
CA GLN A 84 -12.57 11.90 -8.13
C GLN A 84 -12.63 12.50 -6.73
N ASP A 85 -13.54 12.04 -5.86
CA ASP A 85 -13.63 12.52 -4.48
C ASP A 85 -12.55 11.82 -3.61
N LEU A 86 -11.61 12.59 -3.06
CA LEU A 86 -10.57 12.06 -2.17
C LEU A 86 -11.14 11.38 -0.92
N LYS A 87 -12.37 11.73 -0.50
CA LYS A 87 -13.05 11.07 0.63
C LYS A 87 -13.38 9.61 0.35
N ASP A 88 -13.48 9.22 -0.93
CA ASP A 88 -13.72 7.84 -1.32
C ASP A 88 -12.42 6.99 -1.37
N ILE A 89 -11.25 7.61 -1.16
CA ILE A 89 -9.95 6.93 -1.35
C ILE A 89 -9.75 5.78 -0.36
N GLY A 90 -10.21 5.94 0.88
CA GLY A 90 -10.19 4.87 1.88
C GLY A 90 -10.99 3.64 1.43
N PHE A 91 -12.17 3.88 0.87
CA PHE A 91 -13.00 2.82 0.29
C PHE A 91 -12.34 2.18 -0.95
N MET A 92 -11.76 2.98 -1.85
CA MET A 92 -11.06 2.45 -3.02
C MET A 92 -9.86 1.58 -2.61
N SER A 93 -9.08 2.02 -1.62
CA SER A 93 -7.97 1.25 -1.04
C SER A 93 -8.46 -0.07 -0.45
N GLU A 94 -9.56 -0.06 0.29
CA GLU A 94 -10.15 -1.26 0.90
C GLU A 94 -10.60 -2.29 -0.16
N VAL A 95 -11.24 -1.82 -1.22
CA VAL A 95 -11.65 -2.68 -2.35
C VAL A 95 -10.43 -3.28 -3.06
N SER A 96 -9.39 -2.47 -3.30
CA SER A 96 -8.16 -2.93 -3.94
C SER A 96 -7.44 -3.98 -3.08
N LEU A 97 -7.29 -3.72 -1.78
CA LEU A 97 -6.70 -4.67 -0.83
C LEU A 97 -7.46 -5.99 -0.79
N TYR A 98 -8.80 -5.94 -0.75
CA TYR A 98 -9.61 -7.15 -0.78
C TYR A 98 -9.42 -7.92 -2.09
N SER A 99 -9.37 -7.23 -3.23
CA SER A 99 -9.22 -7.87 -4.54
C SER A 99 -7.88 -8.58 -4.71
N ILE A 100 -6.81 -8.06 -4.07
CA ILE A 100 -5.46 -8.62 -4.16
C ILE A 100 -5.22 -9.67 -3.07
N LEU A 101 -5.61 -9.37 -1.82
CA LEU A 101 -5.26 -10.15 -0.62
C LEU A 101 -6.42 -11.00 -0.08
N GLY A 102 -7.63 -10.82 -0.62
CA GLY A 102 -8.83 -11.54 -0.20
C GLY A 102 -9.43 -11.07 1.13
N PRO A 103 -10.33 -11.88 1.71
CA PRO A 103 -11.08 -11.51 2.90
C PRO A 103 -10.20 -11.26 4.12
N ASP A 104 -9.03 -11.88 4.17
CA ASP A 104 -8.09 -11.81 5.29
C ASP A 104 -7.20 -10.55 5.27
N TYR A 105 -7.32 -9.67 4.23
CA TYR A 105 -6.51 -8.45 4.13
C TYR A 105 -6.51 -7.60 5.41
N ARG A 106 -7.62 -7.60 6.16
CA ARG A 106 -7.76 -6.85 7.42
C ARG A 106 -6.85 -7.32 8.55
N LYS A 107 -6.30 -8.53 8.44
CA LYS A 107 -5.27 -9.02 9.37
C LYS A 107 -3.95 -8.26 9.20
N PHE A 108 -3.72 -7.74 7.99
CA PHE A 108 -2.47 -7.06 7.60
C PHE A 108 -2.66 -5.56 7.45
N PHE A 109 -3.79 -5.12 6.88
CA PHE A 109 -4.10 -3.71 6.63
C PHE A 109 -5.53 -3.43 7.10
N SER A 110 -5.68 -2.54 8.06
CA SER A 110 -6.99 -2.20 8.61
C SER A 110 -7.13 -0.70 8.83
N ASN A 111 -8.38 -0.27 9.01
CA ASN A 111 -8.70 1.09 9.41
C ASN A 111 -8.03 2.17 8.55
N THR A 112 -8.03 2.00 7.23
CA THR A 112 -7.54 3.05 6.33
C THR A 112 -8.43 4.28 6.44
N LYS A 113 -7.86 5.37 6.98
CA LYS A 113 -8.54 6.64 7.23
C LYS A 113 -7.95 7.73 6.33
N TYR A 114 -8.81 8.42 5.61
CA TYR A 114 -8.43 9.65 4.92
C TYR A 114 -8.51 10.85 5.88
N VAL A 115 -7.47 11.68 5.88
CA VAL A 115 -7.40 12.94 6.62
C VAL A 115 -7.17 14.06 5.61
N PRO A 116 -8.10 15.02 5.49
CA PRO A 116 -7.95 16.14 4.57
C PRO A 116 -6.88 17.13 5.03
N ALA A 117 -6.34 17.90 4.07
CA ALA A 117 -5.30 18.89 4.35
C ALA A 117 -5.77 20.02 5.29
N ASP A 118 -7.06 20.36 5.22
CA ASP A 118 -7.71 21.41 6.01
C ASP A 118 -8.24 20.93 7.38
N ASP A 119 -8.04 19.65 7.73
CA ASP A 119 -8.40 19.13 9.07
C ASP A 119 -7.59 19.91 10.14
N PRO A 120 -8.25 20.46 11.19
CA PRO A 120 -7.58 21.23 12.24
C PRO A 120 -6.47 20.46 12.97
N ASN A 121 -6.60 19.12 13.05
CA ASN A 121 -5.64 18.24 13.71
C ASN A 121 -4.54 17.73 12.77
N ASN A 122 -4.53 18.17 11.51
CA ASN A 122 -3.55 17.76 10.52
C ASN A 122 -2.40 18.78 10.47
N ALA A 123 -1.35 18.55 11.25
CA ALA A 123 -0.22 19.46 11.36
C ALA A 123 0.54 19.67 10.05
N GLU A 124 0.63 18.63 9.22
CA GLU A 124 1.37 18.65 7.95
C GLU A 124 0.66 19.45 6.86
N LYS A 125 -0.65 19.72 7.01
CA LYS A 125 -1.47 20.41 6.00
C LYS A 125 -1.44 19.76 4.61
N LEU A 126 -1.23 18.44 4.58
CA LEU A 126 -1.27 17.61 3.39
C LEU A 126 -2.44 16.62 3.48
N HIS A 127 -3.08 16.33 2.36
CA HIS A 127 -3.98 15.19 2.32
C HIS A 127 -3.21 13.92 2.65
N LYS A 128 -3.73 13.07 3.52
CA LYS A 128 -3.05 11.82 3.88
C LYS A 128 -4.01 10.67 4.12
N LEU A 129 -3.48 9.46 3.89
CA LEU A 129 -4.10 8.20 4.28
C LEU A 129 -3.30 7.59 5.42
N ILE A 130 -3.98 7.22 6.49
CA ILE A 130 -3.39 6.51 7.62
C ILE A 130 -3.95 5.09 7.59
N THR A 131 -3.06 4.09 7.55
CA THR A 131 -3.44 2.68 7.56
C THR A 131 -2.77 1.98 8.73
N ILE A 132 -3.57 1.33 9.55
CA ILE A 132 -3.06 0.49 10.64
C ILE A 132 -2.67 -0.87 10.07
N VAL A 133 -1.52 -1.38 10.51
CA VAL A 133 -0.98 -2.69 10.17
C VAL A 133 -1.03 -3.55 11.44
N PRO A 134 -2.13 -4.30 11.68
CA PRO A 134 -2.29 -5.11 12.90
C PRO A 134 -1.24 -6.22 12.99
N LYS A 135 -0.77 -6.72 11.86
CA LYS A 135 0.26 -7.73 11.74
C LYS A 135 1.20 -7.38 10.58
N CYS A 136 2.45 -7.09 10.90
CA CYS A 136 3.47 -6.85 9.89
C CYS A 136 4.00 -8.20 9.37
N VAL A 137 3.66 -8.54 8.14
CA VAL A 137 4.12 -9.78 7.53
C VAL A 137 5.63 -9.77 7.31
N MET A 138 6.23 -8.63 6.92
CA MET A 138 7.68 -8.48 6.76
C MET A 138 8.41 -8.70 8.10
N CYS A 139 7.91 -8.09 9.19
CA CYS A 139 8.48 -8.28 10.52
C CYS A 139 8.34 -9.74 11.01
N SER A 140 7.28 -10.44 10.59
CA SER A 140 7.03 -11.84 10.98
C SER A 140 8.00 -12.84 10.33
N VAL A 141 8.60 -12.48 9.20
CA VAL A 141 9.55 -13.33 8.46
C VAL A 141 11.01 -12.92 8.65
N ILE A 142 11.29 -12.01 9.57
CA ILE A 142 12.66 -11.54 9.81
C ILE A 142 13.59 -12.69 10.26
N GLY A 143 13.02 -13.68 10.98
CA GLY A 143 13.69 -14.94 11.33
C GLY A 143 14.97 -14.72 12.15
N ASP A 144 16.08 -15.23 11.62
CA ASP A 144 17.43 -15.16 12.19
C ASP A 144 18.17 -13.85 11.91
N LEU A 145 17.57 -12.93 11.14
CA LEU A 145 18.17 -11.63 10.88
C LEU A 145 18.22 -10.79 12.18
N LYS A 146 19.28 -10.01 12.31
CA LYS A 146 19.46 -9.13 13.47
C LYS A 146 18.47 -7.97 13.41
N VAL A 147 17.39 -8.03 14.18
CA VAL A 147 16.34 -6.99 14.25
C VAL A 147 16.95 -5.60 14.42
N GLU A 148 18.03 -5.46 15.21
CA GLU A 148 18.71 -4.20 15.45
C GLU A 148 19.24 -3.52 14.17
N GLU A 149 19.61 -4.28 13.15
CA GLU A 149 20.06 -3.74 11.86
C GLU A 149 18.90 -3.24 11.01
N TYR A 150 17.68 -3.77 11.21
CA TYR A 150 16.49 -3.50 10.38
C TYR A 150 15.51 -2.50 11.01
N LYS A 151 15.54 -2.32 12.35
CA LYS A 151 14.55 -1.50 13.07
C LYS A 151 14.50 -0.04 12.63
N ASP A 152 15.64 0.53 12.22
CA ASP A 152 15.75 1.91 11.78
C ASP A 152 15.67 2.07 10.25
N THR A 153 15.39 0.96 9.55
CA THR A 153 15.07 0.94 8.13
C THR A 153 13.55 0.89 7.92
N GLU A 154 13.11 1.12 6.70
CA GLU A 154 11.70 0.95 6.34
C GLU A 154 11.40 -0.46 5.80
N TYR A 155 12.10 -1.49 6.33
CA TYR A 155 11.91 -2.88 5.92
C TYR A 155 10.47 -3.36 6.07
N GLY A 156 9.79 -3.00 7.17
CA GLY A 156 8.41 -3.37 7.42
C GLY A 156 7.42 -2.83 6.39
N SER A 157 7.75 -1.74 5.71
CA SER A 157 6.88 -1.07 4.75
C SER A 157 7.08 -1.48 3.29
N ILE A 158 8.00 -2.42 2.97
CA ILE A 158 8.31 -2.83 1.59
C ILE A 158 7.04 -3.11 0.77
N ILE A 159 6.13 -3.92 1.31
CA ILE A 159 4.86 -4.25 0.62
C ILE A 159 3.95 -3.02 0.49
N SER A 160 3.99 -2.12 1.46
CA SER A 160 3.16 -0.90 1.44
C SER A 160 3.56 0.07 0.32
N TYR A 161 4.80 0.03 -0.16
CA TYR A 161 5.23 0.79 -1.34
C TYR A 161 4.53 0.34 -2.62
N ALA A 162 4.24 -0.95 -2.75
CA ALA A 162 3.41 -1.43 -3.85
C ALA A 162 2.01 -0.80 -3.81
N LEU A 163 1.40 -0.70 -2.62
CA LEU A 163 0.08 -0.07 -2.45
C LEU A 163 0.12 1.43 -2.76
N ALA A 164 1.17 2.13 -2.35
CA ALA A 164 1.35 3.55 -2.67
C ALA A 164 1.42 3.75 -4.20
N SER A 165 2.19 2.93 -4.91
CA SER A 165 2.31 2.98 -6.37
C SER A 165 0.98 2.67 -7.08
N LEU A 166 0.18 1.73 -6.55
CA LEU A 166 -1.17 1.45 -7.06
C LEU A 166 -2.09 2.67 -6.92
N LEU A 167 -2.05 3.37 -5.78
CA LEU A 167 -2.83 4.59 -5.56
C LEU A 167 -2.39 5.73 -6.48
N GLU A 168 -1.09 5.91 -6.71
CA GLU A 168 -0.61 6.89 -7.68
C GLU A 168 -1.15 6.62 -9.08
N LEU A 169 -1.16 5.37 -9.53
CA LEU A 169 -1.75 5.00 -10.82
C LEU A 169 -3.25 5.30 -10.88
N ILE A 170 -3.98 5.06 -9.78
CA ILE A 170 -5.40 5.42 -9.68
C ILE A 170 -5.56 6.94 -9.79
N PHE A 171 -4.72 7.73 -9.11
CA PHE A 171 -4.76 9.19 -9.20
C PHE A 171 -4.49 9.69 -10.62
N GLU A 172 -3.49 9.16 -11.29
CA GLU A 172 -3.23 9.48 -12.71
C GLU A 172 -4.44 9.16 -13.58
N TYR A 173 -5.05 8.00 -13.37
CA TYR A 173 -6.23 7.58 -14.13
C TYR A 173 -7.44 8.49 -13.94
N ILE A 174 -7.66 9.02 -12.73
CA ILE A 174 -8.78 9.93 -12.45
C ILE A 174 -8.44 11.41 -12.73
N GLY A 175 -7.26 11.69 -13.27
CA GLY A 175 -6.80 13.04 -13.58
C GLY A 175 -6.47 13.89 -12.36
N LYS A 176 -6.00 13.26 -11.27
CA LYS A 176 -5.52 13.92 -10.05
C LYS A 176 -4.00 13.79 -9.97
N PRO A 177 -3.24 14.87 -10.10
CA PRO A 177 -1.78 14.81 -10.17
C PRO A 177 -1.17 14.72 -8.76
N TYR A 178 -1.37 13.60 -8.05
CA TYR A 178 -0.73 13.37 -6.76
C TYR A 178 0.47 12.42 -6.90
N ARG A 179 1.56 12.73 -6.17
CA ARG A 179 2.63 11.82 -5.82
C ARG A 179 2.43 11.40 -4.37
N ILE A 180 2.71 10.14 -4.05
CA ILE A 180 2.59 9.61 -2.70
C ILE A 180 3.98 9.52 -2.07
N GLU A 181 4.14 10.14 -0.91
CA GLU A 181 5.24 9.90 0.01
C GLU A 181 4.74 8.97 1.11
N LEU A 182 5.33 7.78 1.21
CA LEU A 182 4.98 6.81 2.22
C LEU A 182 5.96 6.86 3.38
N LYS A 183 5.44 6.90 4.62
CA LYS A 183 6.23 6.81 5.86
C LYS A 183 5.67 5.72 6.78
N GLU A 184 6.55 4.87 7.30
CA GLU A 184 6.24 3.98 8.40
C GLU A 184 6.41 4.73 9.73
N THR A 185 5.31 5.18 10.32
CA THR A 185 5.32 5.98 11.57
C THR A 185 5.40 5.12 12.81
N ARG A 186 4.91 3.86 12.74
CA ARG A 186 5.04 2.85 13.80
C ARG A 186 5.44 1.50 13.23
N CYS A 187 6.32 0.79 13.93
CA CYS A 187 6.83 -0.51 13.51
C CYS A 187 6.97 -1.47 14.70
N PHE A 188 6.64 -2.73 14.47
CA PHE A 188 6.83 -3.80 15.47
C PHE A 188 8.29 -3.95 15.89
N MET A 189 9.23 -3.83 14.96
CA MET A 189 10.66 -3.92 15.25
C MET A 189 11.15 -2.78 16.14
N ARG A 190 10.41 -1.64 16.18
CA ARG A 190 10.65 -0.53 17.10
C ARG A 190 9.82 -0.61 18.39
N GLY A 191 9.27 -1.79 18.70
CA GLY A 191 8.52 -2.04 19.92
C GLY A 191 7.08 -1.54 19.93
N SER A 192 6.53 -1.09 18.79
CA SER A 192 5.13 -0.67 18.74
C SER A 192 4.19 -1.89 18.73
N PRO A 193 3.01 -1.81 19.37
CA PRO A 193 2.04 -2.92 19.41
C PRO A 193 1.36 -3.17 18.07
N HIS A 194 1.47 -2.25 17.13
CA HIS A 194 1.01 -2.34 15.74
C HIS A 194 1.90 -1.50 14.85
N GLY A 195 1.90 -1.80 13.56
CA GLY A 195 2.46 -0.94 12.53
C GLY A 195 1.48 0.16 12.14
N GLU A 196 2.01 1.28 11.65
CA GLU A 196 1.22 2.35 11.06
C GLU A 196 1.97 2.89 9.85
N VAL A 197 1.26 3.00 8.74
CA VAL A 197 1.77 3.57 7.50
C VAL A 197 0.95 4.79 7.15
N VAL A 198 1.63 5.90 6.89
CA VAL A 198 1.03 7.15 6.44
C VAL A 198 1.48 7.43 5.02
N MET A 199 0.52 7.66 4.14
CA MET A 199 0.72 8.04 2.75
C MET A 199 0.32 9.50 2.59
N PHE A 200 1.28 10.40 2.41
CA PHE A 200 1.07 11.82 2.15
C PHE A 200 0.88 12.05 0.66
N LEU A 201 -0.14 12.83 0.32
CA LEU A 201 -0.48 13.15 -1.07
C LEU A 201 0.09 14.53 -1.39
N HIS A 202 1.13 14.56 -2.20
CA HIS A 202 1.74 15.80 -2.70
C HIS A 202 1.21 16.09 -4.11
N GLU A 203 0.67 17.28 -4.31
CA GLU A 203 0.28 17.71 -5.66
C GLU A 203 1.53 17.80 -6.55
N LYS A 204 1.48 17.15 -7.71
CA LYS A 204 2.51 17.32 -8.73
C LYS A 204 2.34 18.73 -9.29
N LYS A 205 3.33 19.59 -9.11
CA LYS A 205 3.39 20.88 -9.82
C LYS A 205 3.62 20.57 -11.31
N GLU A 206 2.74 21.10 -12.15
CA GLU A 206 2.94 21.09 -13.61
C GLU A 206 4.24 21.79 -14.00
#